data_6f4a654be32c0ec8b5e0b61f278045bb
#
_entry.id   6f4a654be32c0ec8b5e0b61f278045bb
#
_cell.length_a   1.000
_cell.length_b   1.000
_cell.length_c   1.000
_cell.angle_alpha   90.00
_cell.angle_beta   90.00
_cell.angle_gamma   90.00
#
_symmetry.space_group_name_H-M   'P 1'
#
loop_
_entity.id
_entity.type
_entity.pdbx_description
1 polymer ?
#
loop_
_entity_poly.entity_id
_entity_poly.type
_entity_poly.pdbx_seq_one_letter_code
_entity_poly.pdbx_strand_id
1 'polypeptide(L)'
;TNTRRRNVAGSIVYHPNHILKNGSKGIYTIEFWPSDPVAFKYVQTAYEMIIAAMPFLRGKVAYHPSSETQRTLYLNETNEYKSSRVTVIDTNELMGNITYNALNTGESYGRLKLISGSQNISFRDIVILENIPNDITHVAGIISEQNQTPLSHINLKAKQNNTPNAFLKNAANDPRVAPFIGKNIHLKIGPDNLEIREASQNELDNYFEKSRPNNISYPKRDLKYVNIRRFANLSYPMFTAYGSKATNLAELKRILPSVTPDGYAIPFYFYHEFMLHNGFYSEATQMINDELFQKFPSVREKRLKEFRKRIKDIGILPGWMLEKLRAMQDSFENGITLRARSSTNNEDLQGFNGAGLYESYSHYPDEGHFSKTAKQVWAGLWTYRAFEEREFWKIDHLTASMGILVHPNYKDELANGVGVTKNIYIPGPGWDGHYINVQKGDDLVTNPSLGSVPEEYIIANLGFGSNYEIQYIRNSNQIPNGERILRRNEALRLKDYMDSIHNHFKGLYRGNSSFAMEIEFKVIEGRKIIIKQARPWVE
;
A
#
# COMPACT_ATOMS: atom_id res chain seq x y z
N THR A 1 -7.39 8.09 34.60
CA THR A 1 -8.00 9.27 35.25
C THR A 1 -7.09 10.48 35.12
N ASN A 2 -7.56 11.48 34.37
CA ASN A 2 -6.82 12.68 33.93
C ASN A 2 -6.53 13.72 35.07
N THR A 3 -6.64 13.36 36.33
CA THR A 3 -6.65 14.32 37.43
C THR A 3 -5.28 14.70 38.01
N ARG A 4 -4.21 13.98 37.66
CA ARG A 4 -2.85 14.28 38.15
C ARG A 4 -1.79 14.05 37.06
N ARG A 5 -1.85 14.87 36.00
CA ARG A 5 -0.76 14.86 35.02
C ARG A 5 0.44 15.65 35.55
N ARG A 6 1.63 15.08 35.39
CA ARG A 6 2.90 15.79 35.67
C ARG A 6 3.43 16.54 34.47
N ASN A 7 3.17 16.02 33.26
CA ASN A 7 3.66 16.57 31.98
C ASN A 7 2.57 16.48 30.90
N VAL A 8 2.59 17.44 30.00
CA VAL A 8 1.84 17.44 28.75
C VAL A 8 2.84 17.69 27.63
N ALA A 9 2.91 16.81 26.66
CA ALA A 9 3.78 16.94 25.51
C ALA A 9 2.96 17.27 24.25
N GLY A 10 3.47 18.19 23.46
CA GLY A 10 2.83 18.62 22.21
C GLY A 10 3.80 19.37 21.32
N SER A 11 3.32 19.78 20.16
CA SER A 11 4.05 20.56 19.17
C SER A 11 3.28 21.82 18.80
N ILE A 12 4.01 22.81 18.33
CA ILE A 12 3.46 23.97 17.65
C ILE A 12 3.71 23.74 16.16
N VAL A 13 2.63 23.61 15.39
CA VAL A 13 2.70 23.32 13.96
C VAL A 13 2.30 24.55 13.17
N TYR A 14 3.11 24.95 12.20
CA TYR A 14 2.78 26.06 11.31
C TYR A 14 2.13 25.56 10.04
N HIS A 15 0.98 26.13 9.68
CA HIS A 15 0.22 25.84 8.46
C HIS A 15 0.27 27.06 7.52
N PRO A 16 1.26 27.17 6.64
CA PRO A 16 1.51 28.39 5.84
C PRO A 16 0.39 28.69 4.84
N ASN A 17 -0.30 27.67 4.38
CA ASN A 17 -1.32 27.77 3.33
C ASN A 17 -2.76 27.98 3.87
N HIS A 18 -2.95 28.02 5.18
CA HIS A 18 -4.24 28.34 5.77
C HIS A 18 -4.53 29.84 5.66
N ILE A 19 -5.76 30.20 5.26
CA ILE A 19 -6.20 31.58 5.15
C ILE A 19 -7.08 31.89 6.36
N LEU A 20 -6.65 32.83 7.20
CA LEU A 20 -7.41 33.33 8.34
C LEU A 20 -8.62 34.14 7.86
N LYS A 21 -9.63 34.29 8.74
CA LYS A 21 -10.86 35.07 8.45
C LYS A 21 -10.58 36.53 8.05
N ASN A 22 -9.46 37.09 8.46
CA ASN A 22 -9.01 38.44 8.09
C ASN A 22 -8.23 38.48 6.75
N GLY A 23 -8.13 37.36 6.02
CA GLY A 23 -7.43 37.25 4.75
C GLY A 23 -5.90 37.05 4.85
N SER A 24 -5.31 37.11 6.05
CA SER A 24 -3.88 36.83 6.22
C SER A 24 -3.59 35.33 6.11
N LYS A 25 -2.39 34.99 5.57
CA LYS A 25 -1.94 33.61 5.43
C LYS A 25 -1.18 33.16 6.68
N GLY A 26 -1.36 31.88 6.98
CA GLY A 26 -0.64 31.14 8.00
C GLY A 26 -1.33 31.16 9.36
N ILE A 27 -1.49 29.97 9.94
CA ILE A 27 -1.94 29.75 11.32
C ILE A 27 -0.96 28.80 12.01
N TYR A 28 -0.79 28.98 13.30
CA TYR A 28 -0.10 28.03 14.16
C TYR A 28 -1.12 27.19 14.91
N THR A 29 -0.90 25.89 15.03
CA THR A 29 -1.72 25.03 15.89
C THR A 29 -0.90 24.49 17.04
N ILE A 30 -1.54 24.39 18.20
CA ILE A 30 -1.04 23.63 19.35
C ILE A 30 -1.65 22.24 19.19
N GLU A 31 -0.81 21.24 19.02
CA GLU A 31 -1.20 19.84 18.85
C GLU A 31 -0.56 19.00 19.93
N PHE A 32 -1.37 18.31 20.70
CA PHE A 32 -0.88 17.32 21.64
C PHE A 32 -0.74 15.96 20.96
N TRP A 33 -0.07 15.06 21.63
CA TRP A 33 0.10 13.72 21.13
C TRP A 33 -1.28 13.09 20.76
N PRO A 34 -1.50 12.52 19.57
CA PRO A 34 -2.83 12.11 19.10
C PRO A 34 -3.59 11.16 20.03
N SER A 35 -2.89 10.23 20.71
CA SER A 35 -3.49 9.31 21.67
C SER A 35 -3.68 9.91 23.07
N ASP A 36 -3.30 11.17 23.26
CA ASP A 36 -3.38 11.84 24.57
C ASP A 36 -4.59 12.77 24.64
N PRO A 37 -5.69 12.38 25.31
CA PRO A 37 -6.83 13.26 25.55
C PRO A 37 -6.49 14.29 26.63
N VAL A 38 -6.02 15.46 26.23
CA VAL A 38 -5.64 16.54 27.11
C VAL A 38 -6.89 17.34 27.50
N ALA A 39 -7.26 17.33 28.77
CA ALA A 39 -8.43 18.05 29.29
C ALA A 39 -8.25 19.57 29.16
N PHE A 40 -9.38 20.30 29.01
CA PHE A 40 -9.43 21.75 28.78
C PHE A 40 -8.48 22.56 29.65
N LYS A 41 -8.46 22.32 30.96
CA LYS A 41 -7.60 23.06 31.90
C LYS A 41 -6.10 23.02 31.52
N TYR A 42 -5.62 21.92 30.97
CA TYR A 42 -4.23 21.79 30.55
C TYR A 42 -4.00 22.40 29.17
N VAL A 43 -4.99 22.29 28.26
CA VAL A 43 -4.97 22.98 26.98
C VAL A 43 -4.90 24.50 27.21
N GLN A 44 -5.74 25.03 28.09
CA GLN A 44 -5.76 26.45 28.45
C GLN A 44 -4.41 26.90 29.03
N THR A 45 -3.87 26.15 29.99
CA THR A 45 -2.55 26.45 30.58
C THR A 45 -1.46 26.48 29.51
N ALA A 46 -1.40 25.47 28.64
CA ALA A 46 -0.41 25.42 27.57
C ALA A 46 -0.58 26.57 26.56
N TYR A 47 -1.82 26.88 26.17
CA TYR A 47 -2.15 28.00 25.29
C TYR A 47 -1.68 29.34 25.84
N GLU A 48 -1.98 29.60 27.10
CA GLU A 48 -1.57 30.83 27.80
C GLU A 48 -0.05 30.93 27.94
N MET A 49 0.62 29.85 28.32
CA MET A 49 2.09 29.78 28.42
C MET A 49 2.76 30.06 27.07
N ILE A 50 2.25 29.45 26.01
CA ILE A 50 2.78 29.62 24.64
C ILE A 50 2.63 31.07 24.19
N ILE A 51 1.46 31.68 24.38
CA ILE A 51 1.24 33.09 24.01
C ILE A 51 2.11 34.04 24.86
N ALA A 52 2.32 33.72 26.12
CA ALA A 52 3.20 34.51 26.99
C ALA A 52 4.66 34.43 26.54
N ALA A 53 5.12 33.22 26.19
CA ALA A 53 6.49 33.00 25.71
C ALA A 53 6.73 33.49 24.27
N MET A 54 5.67 33.45 23.42
CA MET A 54 5.72 33.81 22.01
C MET A 54 4.62 34.81 21.64
N PRO A 55 4.76 36.10 22.02
CA PRO A 55 3.70 37.10 21.82
C PRO A 55 3.25 37.32 20.38
N PHE A 56 4.10 37.00 19.40
CA PHE A 56 3.81 37.11 17.96
C PHE A 56 2.74 36.12 17.50
N LEU A 57 2.40 35.11 18.29
CA LEU A 57 1.36 34.13 18.02
C LEU A 57 -0.06 34.64 18.35
N ARG A 58 -0.20 35.75 19.04
CA ARG A 58 -1.53 36.31 19.39
C ARG A 58 -2.37 36.53 18.13
N GLY A 59 -3.57 35.93 18.12
CA GLY A 59 -4.50 35.99 17.00
C GLY A 59 -4.10 35.09 15.79
N LYS A 60 -3.02 34.34 15.91
CA LYS A 60 -2.52 33.42 14.85
C LYS A 60 -2.30 32.01 15.37
N VAL A 61 -2.75 31.66 16.57
CA VAL A 61 -2.62 30.34 17.16
C VAL A 61 -3.98 29.79 17.60
N ALA A 62 -4.20 28.51 17.37
CA ALA A 62 -5.38 27.78 17.82
C ALA A 62 -4.99 26.39 18.36
N TYR A 63 -5.79 25.85 19.27
CA TYR A 63 -5.73 24.44 19.62
C TYR A 63 -6.36 23.61 18.48
N HIS A 64 -5.66 22.60 18.02
CA HIS A 64 -6.16 21.63 17.04
C HIS A 64 -6.29 20.25 17.68
N PRO A 65 -7.52 19.77 17.95
CA PRO A 65 -7.76 18.40 18.37
C PRO A 65 -7.52 17.46 17.17
N SER A 66 -6.25 17.08 16.96
CA SER A 66 -5.78 16.38 15.76
C SER A 66 -6.21 14.91 15.68
N SER A 67 -6.85 14.37 16.73
CA SER A 67 -7.35 12.99 16.76
C SER A 67 -8.81 12.92 17.18
N GLU A 68 -9.46 11.82 16.86
CA GLU A 68 -10.85 11.60 17.26
C GLU A 68 -11.03 11.57 18.78
N THR A 69 -10.06 11.00 19.51
CA THR A 69 -10.09 10.97 20.98
C THR A 69 -10.01 12.38 21.57
N GLN A 70 -9.15 13.23 21.02
CA GLN A 70 -9.06 14.64 21.44
C GLN A 70 -10.30 15.43 21.03
N ARG A 71 -10.82 15.19 19.82
CA ARG A 71 -12.04 15.82 19.34
C ARG A 71 -13.25 15.45 20.20
N THR A 72 -13.39 14.18 20.56
CA THR A 72 -14.46 13.72 21.44
C THR A 72 -14.39 14.42 22.81
N LEU A 73 -13.19 14.55 23.39
CA LEU A 73 -13.00 15.27 24.63
C LEU A 73 -13.33 16.76 24.48
N TYR A 74 -12.85 17.40 23.42
CA TYR A 74 -13.18 18.79 23.10
C TYR A 74 -14.69 19.01 22.97
N LEU A 75 -15.42 18.11 22.30
CA LEU A 75 -16.87 18.21 22.17
C LEU A 75 -17.58 18.08 23.53
N ASN A 76 -17.08 17.25 24.43
CA ASN A 76 -17.60 17.11 25.80
C ASN A 76 -17.32 18.32 26.68
N GLU A 77 -16.24 19.07 26.42
CA GLU A 77 -15.78 20.23 27.16
C GLU A 77 -16.03 21.57 26.40
N THR A 78 -16.94 21.56 25.40
CA THR A 78 -17.18 22.73 24.52
C THR A 78 -17.57 24.00 25.28
N ASN A 79 -18.27 23.89 26.40
CA ASN A 79 -18.72 25.05 27.19
C ASN A 79 -17.53 25.76 27.84
N GLU A 80 -16.53 25.01 28.29
CA GLU A 80 -15.30 25.55 28.86
C GLU A 80 -14.50 26.32 27.81
N TYR A 81 -14.39 25.75 26.59
CA TYR A 81 -13.71 26.42 25.48
C TYR A 81 -14.44 27.72 25.07
N LYS A 82 -15.77 27.69 24.98
CA LYS A 82 -16.56 28.89 24.63
C LYS A 82 -16.44 30.04 25.63
N SER A 83 -16.21 29.71 26.89
CA SER A 83 -16.03 30.71 27.98
C SER A 83 -14.58 31.16 28.15
N SER A 84 -13.66 30.65 27.33
CA SER A 84 -12.22 30.91 27.43
C SER A 84 -11.70 31.79 26.29
N ARG A 85 -10.38 32.08 26.32
CA ARG A 85 -9.64 32.74 25.23
C ARG A 85 -9.00 31.74 24.28
N VAL A 86 -9.16 30.45 24.49
CA VAL A 86 -8.56 29.41 23.65
C VAL A 86 -9.32 29.33 22.34
N THR A 87 -8.67 29.75 21.28
CA THR A 87 -9.18 29.51 19.93
C THR A 87 -9.00 28.04 19.59
N VAL A 88 -10.04 27.41 19.04
CA VAL A 88 -9.98 26.04 18.57
C VAL A 88 -10.22 26.03 17.06
N ILE A 89 -9.49 25.20 16.34
CA ILE A 89 -9.71 24.95 14.92
C ILE A 89 -9.84 23.44 14.72
N ASP A 90 -10.90 23.02 14.04
CA ASP A 90 -11.03 21.62 13.69
C ASP A 90 -10.30 21.26 12.38
N THR A 91 -10.11 19.96 12.15
CA THR A 91 -9.40 19.47 10.97
C THR A 91 -10.06 19.91 9.66
N ASN A 92 -11.40 19.94 9.62
CA ASN A 92 -12.12 20.32 8.41
C ASN A 92 -11.97 21.82 8.11
N GLU A 93 -12.02 22.66 9.15
CA GLU A 93 -11.76 24.09 9.03
C GLU A 93 -10.31 24.37 8.64
N LEU A 94 -9.36 23.68 9.29
CA LEU A 94 -7.94 23.81 9.00
C LEU A 94 -7.63 23.39 7.54
N MET A 95 -8.20 22.28 7.09
CA MET A 95 -7.98 21.73 5.74
C MET A 95 -8.89 22.37 4.69
N GLY A 96 -10.09 22.83 5.08
CA GLY A 96 -11.05 23.41 4.14
C GLY A 96 -10.59 24.71 3.48
N ASN A 97 -9.73 25.46 4.14
CA ASN A 97 -9.16 26.72 3.64
C ASN A 97 -7.81 26.53 2.93
N ILE A 98 -7.28 25.31 2.88
CA ILE A 98 -6.07 25.00 2.09
C ILE A 98 -6.51 24.80 0.64
N THR A 99 -5.92 25.55 -0.27
CA THR A 99 -6.14 25.40 -1.71
C THR A 99 -5.02 24.63 -2.39
N TYR A 100 -3.86 24.56 -1.77
CA TYR A 100 -2.67 23.85 -2.24
C TYR A 100 -1.85 23.28 -1.08
N ASN A 101 -1.37 22.04 -1.23
CA ASN A 101 -0.46 21.42 -0.28
C ASN A 101 0.50 20.48 -1.01
N ALA A 102 1.79 20.79 -0.99
CA ALA A 102 2.82 19.91 -1.53
C ALA A 102 3.06 18.74 -0.56
N LEU A 103 2.93 17.51 -1.07
CA LEU A 103 3.16 16.28 -0.30
C LEU A 103 4.51 15.65 -0.64
N ASN A 104 4.92 15.78 -1.91
CA ASN A 104 6.23 15.40 -2.40
C ASN A 104 6.64 16.38 -3.50
N THR A 105 7.62 17.24 -3.22
CA THR A 105 8.13 18.22 -4.17
C THR A 105 9.00 17.55 -5.23
N GLY A 106 9.10 18.15 -6.42
CA GLY A 106 9.93 17.64 -7.50
C GLY A 106 9.43 18.05 -8.87
N GLU A 107 10.11 17.54 -9.89
CA GLU A 107 9.80 17.81 -11.29
C GLU A 107 9.58 16.51 -12.05
N SER A 108 8.65 16.53 -12.99
CA SER A 108 8.38 15.38 -13.86
C SER A 108 7.79 15.79 -15.20
N TYR A 109 7.84 14.86 -16.14
CA TYR A 109 7.26 15.00 -17.47
C TYR A 109 6.25 13.87 -17.69
N GLY A 110 5.15 14.15 -18.35
CA GLY A 110 4.15 13.13 -18.65
C GLY A 110 2.93 13.70 -19.35
N ARG A 111 2.02 12.80 -19.73
CA ARG A 111 0.74 13.20 -20.27
C ARG A 111 -0.24 13.47 -19.13
N LEU A 112 -0.80 14.68 -19.08
CA LEU A 112 -1.76 15.05 -18.03
C LEU A 112 -3.11 14.39 -18.30
N LYS A 113 -3.60 13.59 -17.36
CA LYS A 113 -4.90 12.89 -17.45
C LYS A 113 -5.77 13.21 -16.25
N LEU A 114 -7.03 13.52 -16.51
CA LEU A 114 -8.06 13.54 -15.48
C LEU A 114 -8.60 12.12 -15.30
N ILE A 115 -8.55 11.60 -14.09
CA ILE A 115 -8.94 10.23 -13.76
C ILE A 115 -10.29 10.24 -13.07
N SER A 116 -11.31 9.78 -13.81
CA SER A 116 -12.65 9.49 -13.31
C SER A 116 -12.93 7.99 -13.50
N GLY A 117 -12.90 7.22 -12.41
CA GLY A 117 -13.11 5.76 -12.44
C GLY A 117 -11.88 4.94 -12.82
N SER A 118 -12.09 3.70 -13.31
CA SER A 118 -11.01 2.78 -13.69
C SER A 118 -10.47 3.10 -15.08
N GLN A 119 -9.55 4.03 -15.18
CA GLN A 119 -8.82 4.32 -16.41
C GLN A 119 -7.43 3.68 -16.38
N ASN A 120 -6.92 3.32 -17.57
CA ASN A 120 -5.56 2.81 -17.68
C ASN A 120 -4.55 3.94 -17.54
N ILE A 121 -3.75 3.81 -16.50
CA ILE A 121 -2.72 4.75 -16.10
C ILE A 121 -1.37 4.07 -16.34
N SER A 122 -0.43 4.79 -16.94
CA SER A 122 0.94 4.34 -17.15
C SER A 122 1.94 5.20 -16.37
N PHE A 123 3.18 4.73 -16.28
CA PHE A 123 4.27 5.51 -15.69
C PHE A 123 4.57 6.83 -16.46
N ARG A 124 4.05 6.98 -17.68
CA ARG A 124 4.18 8.18 -18.51
C ARG A 124 3.08 9.21 -18.27
N ASP A 125 2.16 8.93 -17.35
CA ASP A 125 1.02 9.80 -17.08
C ASP A 125 1.25 10.63 -15.81
N ILE A 126 0.86 11.89 -15.87
CA ILE A 126 0.63 12.75 -14.72
C ILE A 126 -0.87 12.75 -14.49
N VAL A 127 -1.32 12.43 -13.29
CA VAL A 127 -2.74 12.19 -13.02
C VAL A 127 -3.36 13.27 -12.15
N ILE A 128 -4.55 13.73 -12.53
CA ILE A 128 -5.45 14.49 -11.66
C ILE A 128 -6.41 13.48 -11.06
N LEU A 129 -6.44 13.37 -9.73
CA LEU A 129 -7.28 12.44 -8.99
C LEU A 129 -8.42 13.22 -8.31
N GLU A 130 -9.63 13.11 -8.82
CA GLU A 130 -10.83 13.64 -8.16
C GLU A 130 -11.09 12.93 -6.82
N ASN A 131 -10.88 11.61 -6.81
CA ASN A 131 -10.93 10.77 -5.62
C ASN A 131 -9.60 10.05 -5.45
N ILE A 132 -9.15 9.92 -4.22
CA ILE A 132 -7.91 9.22 -3.90
C ILE A 132 -8.18 7.71 -3.99
N PRO A 133 -7.61 7.01 -4.98
CA PRO A 133 -7.73 5.55 -5.04
C PRO A 133 -6.90 4.92 -3.93
N ASN A 134 -7.28 3.71 -3.55
CA ASN A 134 -6.58 2.97 -2.50
C ASN A 134 -5.19 2.49 -2.92
N ASP A 135 -4.99 2.32 -4.22
CA ASP A 135 -3.69 2.00 -4.82
C ASP A 135 -3.59 2.61 -6.22
N ILE A 136 -2.38 3.00 -6.60
CA ILE A 136 -2.08 3.55 -7.92
C ILE A 136 -0.80 2.88 -8.47
N THR A 137 -0.75 2.64 -9.78
CA THR A 137 0.50 2.26 -10.46
C THR A 137 1.53 3.36 -10.33
N HIS A 138 2.79 3.06 -10.67
CA HIS A 138 3.79 4.10 -10.89
C HIS A 138 3.25 5.11 -11.92
N VAL A 139 3.28 6.38 -11.58
CA VAL A 139 2.90 7.51 -12.44
C VAL A 139 3.97 8.59 -12.35
N ALA A 140 4.04 9.43 -13.38
CA ALA A 140 5.02 10.49 -13.44
C ALA A 140 4.75 11.61 -12.43
N GLY A 141 3.49 11.88 -12.10
CA GLY A 141 3.11 12.92 -11.14
C GLY A 141 1.66 12.77 -10.67
N ILE A 142 1.35 13.34 -9.51
CA ILE A 142 0.02 13.26 -8.90
C ILE A 142 -0.44 14.66 -8.50
N ILE A 143 -1.62 15.04 -8.94
CA ILE A 143 -2.37 16.21 -8.48
C ILE A 143 -3.70 15.69 -7.93
N SER A 144 -3.93 15.75 -6.62
CA SER A 144 -5.17 15.27 -6.01
C SER A 144 -6.09 16.42 -5.64
N GLU A 145 -7.40 16.26 -5.86
CA GLU A 145 -8.43 17.22 -5.43
C GLU A 145 -8.90 16.99 -3.99
N GLN A 146 -8.49 15.86 -3.41
CA GLN A 146 -8.68 15.57 -1.99
C GLN A 146 -7.36 15.67 -1.25
N ASN A 147 -7.38 16.34 -0.10
CA ASN A 147 -6.18 16.48 0.71
C ASN A 147 -5.78 15.13 1.30
N GLN A 148 -4.55 14.72 1.03
CA GLN A 148 -3.96 13.50 1.51
C GLN A 148 -3.23 13.75 2.83
N THR A 149 -3.25 12.76 3.72
CA THR A 149 -2.32 12.77 4.85
C THR A 149 -0.91 12.38 4.39
N PRO A 150 0.14 12.83 5.07
CA PRO A 150 1.53 12.42 4.76
C PRO A 150 1.74 10.91 4.73
N LEU A 151 0.91 10.16 5.45
CA LEU A 151 0.96 8.69 5.56
C LEU A 151 -0.08 7.97 4.71
N SER A 152 -0.78 8.66 3.83
CA SER A 152 -1.66 7.99 2.87
C SER A 152 -0.86 7.04 1.98
N HIS A 153 -1.42 5.89 1.61
CA HIS A 153 -0.75 4.90 0.75
C HIS A 153 -0.25 5.52 -0.56
N ILE A 154 -1.05 6.40 -1.15
CA ILE A 154 -0.67 7.11 -2.39
C ILE A 154 0.56 7.98 -2.16
N ASN A 155 0.59 8.73 -1.04
CA ASN A 155 1.74 9.60 -0.76
C ASN A 155 3.00 8.80 -0.40
N LEU A 156 2.87 7.74 0.38
CA LEU A 156 4.00 6.86 0.68
C LEU A 156 4.59 6.26 -0.61
N LYS A 157 3.72 5.78 -1.51
CA LYS A 157 4.15 5.24 -2.81
C LYS A 157 4.76 6.32 -3.70
N ALA A 158 4.20 7.53 -3.70
CA ALA A 158 4.77 8.66 -4.42
C ALA A 158 6.17 9.01 -3.91
N LYS A 159 6.39 9.01 -2.60
CA LYS A 159 7.71 9.21 -2.01
C LYS A 159 8.70 8.11 -2.37
N GLN A 160 8.30 6.84 -2.25
CA GLN A 160 9.13 5.69 -2.62
C GLN A 160 9.59 5.73 -4.10
N ASN A 161 8.72 6.22 -4.97
CA ASN A 161 8.98 6.31 -6.41
C ASN A 161 9.54 7.68 -6.84
N ASN A 162 9.82 8.58 -5.90
CA ASN A 162 10.19 9.99 -6.18
C ASN A 162 9.18 10.70 -7.10
N THR A 163 7.91 10.32 -7.04
CA THR A 163 6.83 10.91 -7.84
C THR A 163 6.38 12.23 -7.21
N PRO A 164 6.45 13.37 -7.91
CA PRO A 164 5.90 14.62 -7.42
C PRO A 164 4.41 14.48 -7.11
N ASN A 165 3.97 14.94 -5.92
CA ASN A 165 2.60 14.77 -5.44
C ASN A 165 2.13 16.03 -4.70
N ALA A 166 1.00 16.60 -5.12
CA ALA A 166 0.39 17.75 -4.46
C ALA A 166 -1.13 17.61 -4.40
N PHE A 167 -1.71 18.20 -3.38
CA PHE A 167 -3.12 18.55 -3.33
C PHE A 167 -3.31 19.92 -3.98
N LEU A 168 -4.28 20.03 -4.87
CA LEU A 168 -4.78 21.28 -5.43
C LEU A 168 -6.30 21.24 -5.49
N LYS A 169 -6.95 22.12 -4.74
CA LYS A 169 -8.41 22.18 -4.69
C LYS A 169 -8.98 22.51 -6.06
N ASN A 170 -9.93 21.68 -6.55
CA ASN A 170 -10.59 21.84 -7.85
C ASN A 170 -9.59 21.90 -9.03
N ALA A 171 -8.59 21.03 -9.03
CA ALA A 171 -7.48 21.02 -9.97
C ALA A 171 -7.94 20.91 -11.43
N ALA A 172 -8.96 20.09 -11.71
CA ALA A 172 -9.49 19.90 -13.07
C ALA A 172 -10.05 21.19 -13.69
N ASN A 173 -10.48 22.15 -12.87
CA ASN A 173 -11.00 23.44 -13.31
C ASN A 173 -10.05 24.62 -13.01
N ASP A 174 -8.88 24.35 -12.40
CA ASP A 174 -7.90 25.40 -12.14
C ASP A 174 -7.34 25.94 -13.46
N PRO A 175 -7.33 27.27 -13.69
CA PRO A 175 -6.88 27.87 -14.96
C PRO A 175 -5.42 27.58 -15.29
N ARG A 176 -4.60 27.19 -14.32
CA ARG A 176 -3.20 26.78 -14.51
C ARG A 176 -3.07 25.30 -14.94
N VAL A 177 -4.12 24.49 -14.78
CA VAL A 177 -4.10 23.03 -15.00
C VAL A 177 -5.02 22.65 -16.16
N ALA A 178 -6.26 23.12 -16.18
CA ALA A 178 -7.31 22.73 -17.13
C ALA A 178 -6.88 22.81 -18.62
N PRO A 179 -6.16 23.86 -19.09
CA PRO A 179 -5.76 23.98 -20.50
C PRO A 179 -4.77 22.89 -20.97
N PHE A 180 -4.17 22.16 -20.02
CA PHE A 180 -3.16 21.15 -20.29
C PHE A 180 -3.66 19.70 -20.21
N ILE A 181 -4.93 19.50 -19.82
CA ILE A 181 -5.51 18.15 -19.76
C ILE A 181 -5.48 17.51 -21.16
N GLY A 182 -4.93 16.29 -21.22
CA GLY A 182 -4.74 15.54 -22.47
C GLY A 182 -3.45 15.84 -23.23
N LYS A 183 -2.65 16.82 -22.77
CA LYS A 183 -1.37 17.21 -23.38
C LYS A 183 -0.18 16.61 -22.66
N ASN A 184 0.95 16.58 -23.34
CA ASN A 184 2.26 16.34 -22.75
C ASN A 184 2.72 17.60 -22.00
N ILE A 185 3.12 17.43 -20.74
CA ILE A 185 3.49 18.55 -19.88
C ILE A 185 4.81 18.31 -19.12
N HIS A 186 5.43 19.39 -18.73
CA HIS A 186 6.36 19.46 -17.61
C HIS A 186 5.59 19.96 -16.38
N LEU A 187 5.65 19.20 -15.31
CA LEU A 187 5.08 19.52 -14.00
C LEU A 187 6.19 19.77 -13.00
N LYS A 188 6.14 20.90 -12.29
CA LYS A 188 6.99 21.18 -11.14
C LYS A 188 6.12 21.44 -9.92
N ILE A 189 6.33 20.67 -8.87
CA ILE A 189 5.67 20.82 -7.57
C ILE A 189 6.68 21.45 -6.61
N GLY A 190 6.47 22.73 -6.30
CA GLY A 190 7.21 23.46 -5.28
C GLY A 190 6.48 23.44 -3.93
N PRO A 191 7.11 23.97 -2.85
CA PRO A 191 6.50 24.02 -1.52
C PRO A 191 5.17 24.79 -1.49
N ASP A 192 5.07 25.88 -2.22
CA ASP A 192 3.97 26.84 -2.15
C ASP A 192 3.11 26.92 -3.42
N ASN A 193 3.57 26.34 -4.52
CA ASN A 193 2.86 26.35 -5.80
C ASN A 193 3.23 25.18 -6.69
N LEU A 194 2.43 24.98 -7.75
CA LEU A 194 2.79 24.13 -8.88
C LEU A 194 2.93 24.97 -10.15
N GLU A 195 3.81 24.54 -11.02
CA GLU A 195 4.04 25.12 -12.35
C GLU A 195 3.82 24.04 -13.40
N ILE A 196 3.09 24.40 -14.47
CA ILE A 196 2.81 23.52 -15.59
C ILE A 196 3.11 24.26 -16.88
N ARG A 197 3.79 23.60 -17.79
CA ARG A 197 3.96 24.03 -19.19
C ARG A 197 3.80 22.85 -20.15
N GLU A 198 3.49 23.14 -21.40
CA GLU A 198 3.58 22.12 -22.45
C GLU A 198 5.01 21.62 -22.60
N ALA A 199 5.14 20.35 -22.89
CA ALA A 199 6.41 19.68 -23.15
C ALA A 199 6.36 18.93 -24.49
N SER A 200 7.48 18.93 -25.20
CA SER A 200 7.62 18.15 -26.43
C SER A 200 7.76 16.66 -26.14
N GLN A 201 7.48 15.83 -27.15
CA GLN A 201 7.69 14.38 -27.05
C GLN A 201 9.16 14.04 -26.72
N ASN A 202 10.10 14.77 -27.30
CA ASN A 202 11.53 14.57 -27.04
C ASN A 202 11.91 14.86 -25.57
N GLU A 203 11.32 15.87 -24.93
CA GLU A 203 11.55 16.14 -23.50
C GLU A 203 11.04 14.98 -22.64
N LEU A 204 9.85 14.46 -22.95
CA LEU A 204 9.30 13.30 -22.27
C LEU A 204 10.21 12.08 -22.41
N ASP A 205 10.59 11.74 -23.64
CA ASP A 205 11.42 10.56 -23.91
C ASP A 205 12.78 10.65 -23.23
N ASN A 206 13.42 11.82 -23.26
CA ASN A 206 14.68 12.07 -22.55
C ASN A 206 14.52 11.96 -21.02
N TYR A 207 13.42 12.46 -20.45
CA TYR A 207 13.16 12.36 -19.02
C TYR A 207 12.96 10.89 -18.60
N PHE A 208 12.12 10.15 -19.32
CA PHE A 208 11.86 8.75 -19.00
C PHE A 208 13.10 7.89 -19.20
N GLU A 209 13.91 8.14 -20.22
CA GLU A 209 15.15 7.39 -20.41
C GLU A 209 16.14 7.60 -19.27
N LYS A 210 16.23 8.83 -18.73
CA LYS A 210 17.06 9.15 -17.55
C LYS A 210 16.48 8.61 -16.23
N SER A 211 15.17 8.52 -16.11
CA SER A 211 14.48 8.08 -14.89
C SER A 211 14.42 6.55 -14.77
N ARG A 212 14.60 5.83 -15.89
CA ARG A 212 14.58 4.37 -15.95
C ARG A 212 15.93 3.77 -15.55
N PRO A 213 15.99 2.55 -15.04
CA PRO A 213 17.25 1.84 -14.85
C PRO A 213 18.08 1.78 -16.14
N ASN A 214 19.40 1.88 -16.03
CA ASN A 214 20.28 1.85 -17.20
C ASN A 214 20.30 0.47 -17.88
N ASN A 215 20.23 -0.60 -17.09
CA ASN A 215 20.37 -1.97 -17.57
C ASN A 215 19.04 -2.72 -17.54
N ILE A 216 18.88 -3.66 -18.48
CA ILE A 216 17.78 -4.61 -18.44
C ILE A 216 18.02 -5.61 -17.32
N SER A 217 17.00 -5.83 -16.50
CA SER A 217 16.99 -6.84 -15.44
C SER A 217 16.37 -8.13 -15.99
N TYR A 218 17.09 -9.23 -15.86
CA TYR A 218 16.61 -10.55 -16.21
C TYR A 218 16.27 -11.33 -14.94
N PRO A 219 14.99 -11.43 -14.54
CA PRO A 219 14.61 -12.16 -13.34
C PRO A 219 15.09 -13.61 -13.38
N LYS A 220 15.81 -14.01 -12.34
CA LYS A 220 16.32 -15.38 -12.24
C LYS A 220 15.16 -16.37 -12.12
N ARG A 221 15.23 -17.47 -12.88
CA ARG A 221 14.30 -18.58 -12.75
C ARG A 221 15.04 -19.91 -12.80
N ASP A 222 14.77 -20.78 -11.85
CA ASP A 222 15.30 -22.15 -11.84
C ASP A 222 14.22 -23.12 -12.28
N LEU A 223 14.34 -23.62 -13.50
CA LEU A 223 13.40 -24.56 -14.11
C LEU A 223 13.70 -26.02 -13.79
N LYS A 224 14.72 -26.33 -12.97
CA LYS A 224 15.05 -27.70 -12.53
C LYS A 224 14.01 -28.26 -11.54
N TYR A 225 13.28 -27.38 -10.88
CA TYR A 225 12.21 -27.78 -9.96
C TYR A 225 10.91 -28.02 -10.73
N VAL A 226 10.63 -29.28 -11.02
CA VAL A 226 9.51 -29.72 -11.89
C VAL A 226 8.29 -30.25 -11.12
N ASN A 227 8.30 -30.19 -9.78
CA ASN A 227 7.24 -30.76 -8.95
C ASN A 227 6.49 -29.68 -8.14
N ILE A 228 5.19 -29.84 -8.03
CA ILE A 228 4.37 -29.15 -7.02
C ILE A 228 4.84 -29.62 -5.64
N ARG A 229 5.06 -28.70 -4.70
CA ARG A 229 5.53 -29.01 -3.34
C ARG A 229 4.63 -28.45 -2.28
N ARG A 230 4.45 -29.19 -1.20
CA ARG A 230 3.87 -28.66 0.05
C ARG A 230 4.76 -27.58 0.64
N PHE A 231 4.18 -26.60 1.37
CA PHE A 231 4.96 -25.54 2.03
C PHE A 231 6.00 -26.12 3.00
N ALA A 232 5.70 -27.20 3.70
CA ALA A 232 6.64 -27.89 4.58
C ALA A 232 7.94 -28.35 3.87
N ASN A 233 7.89 -28.57 2.54
CA ASN A 233 8.99 -29.05 1.72
C ASN A 233 9.66 -27.92 0.90
N LEU A 234 9.36 -26.67 1.20
CA LEU A 234 9.98 -25.48 0.62
C LEU A 234 10.93 -24.83 1.62
N SER A 235 11.94 -24.18 1.10
CA SER A 235 12.87 -23.34 1.87
C SER A 235 13.15 -22.04 1.11
N TYR A 236 13.56 -21.02 1.82
CA TYR A 236 13.82 -19.69 1.27
C TYR A 236 14.67 -19.70 -0.02
N PRO A 237 15.81 -20.45 -0.14
CA PRO A 237 16.60 -20.44 -1.39
C PRO A 237 15.85 -20.90 -2.65
N MET A 238 14.69 -21.55 -2.50
CA MET A 238 13.86 -21.99 -3.65
C MET A 238 13.02 -20.86 -4.28
N PHE A 239 13.19 -19.60 -3.82
CA PHE A 239 12.46 -18.47 -4.39
C PHE A 239 12.70 -18.31 -5.90
N THR A 240 13.85 -18.72 -6.42
CA THR A 240 14.15 -18.71 -7.86
C THR A 240 13.34 -19.72 -8.67
N ALA A 241 12.65 -20.66 -8.01
CA ALA A 241 11.82 -21.68 -8.65
C ALA A 241 10.32 -21.53 -8.37
N TYR A 242 9.95 -21.02 -7.18
CA TYR A 242 8.55 -20.94 -6.72
C TYR A 242 8.08 -19.50 -6.45
N GLY A 243 8.99 -18.52 -6.47
CA GLY A 243 8.73 -17.11 -6.15
C GLY A 243 8.81 -16.82 -4.65
N SER A 244 9.14 -15.58 -4.32
CA SER A 244 9.37 -15.12 -2.94
C SER A 244 8.12 -15.25 -2.07
N LYS A 245 6.93 -14.97 -2.62
CA LYS A 245 5.68 -15.06 -1.86
C LYS A 245 5.41 -16.48 -1.35
N ALA A 246 5.68 -17.50 -2.20
CA ALA A 246 5.50 -18.90 -1.83
C ALA A 246 6.55 -19.35 -0.79
N THR A 247 7.81 -18.98 -0.98
CA THR A 247 8.88 -19.36 -0.03
C THR A 247 8.77 -18.63 1.30
N ASN A 248 8.36 -17.35 1.28
CA ASN A 248 8.11 -16.62 2.52
C ASN A 248 6.94 -17.21 3.30
N LEU A 249 5.86 -17.64 2.63
CA LEU A 249 4.75 -18.31 3.31
C LEU A 249 5.18 -19.67 3.89
N ALA A 250 6.05 -20.40 3.19
CA ALA A 250 6.64 -21.65 3.70
C ALA A 250 7.52 -21.40 4.95
N GLU A 251 8.31 -20.33 4.96
CA GLU A 251 9.09 -19.94 6.15
C GLU A 251 8.18 -19.50 7.30
N LEU A 252 7.10 -18.77 7.02
CA LEU A 252 6.07 -18.46 8.02
C LEU A 252 5.46 -19.74 8.60
N LYS A 253 5.13 -20.73 7.75
CA LYS A 253 4.59 -22.03 8.19
C LYS A 253 5.55 -22.77 9.10
N ARG A 254 6.86 -22.64 8.87
CA ARG A 254 7.91 -23.26 9.70
C ARG A 254 7.99 -22.65 11.10
N ILE A 255 7.92 -21.32 11.22
CA ILE A 255 8.07 -20.63 12.52
C ILE A 255 6.74 -20.45 13.26
N LEU A 256 5.63 -20.36 12.54
CA LEU A 256 4.28 -20.12 13.06
C LEU A 256 3.26 -21.13 12.51
N PRO A 257 3.46 -22.45 12.74
CA PRO A 257 2.68 -23.51 12.08
C PRO A 257 1.19 -23.48 12.38
N SER A 258 0.79 -23.00 13.56
CA SER A 258 -0.62 -22.97 14.01
C SER A 258 -1.44 -21.80 13.44
N VAL A 259 -0.76 -20.76 12.95
CA VAL A 259 -1.40 -19.52 12.49
C VAL A 259 -1.04 -19.15 11.04
N THR A 260 -0.40 -20.06 10.33
CA THR A 260 -0.10 -19.92 8.90
C THR A 260 -0.86 -21.00 8.14
N PRO A 261 -1.50 -20.69 7.00
CA PRO A 261 -2.16 -21.69 6.18
C PRO A 261 -1.17 -22.76 5.71
N ASP A 262 -1.65 -23.97 5.55
CA ASP A 262 -0.91 -25.02 4.84
C ASP A 262 -1.36 -25.08 3.38
N GLY A 263 -0.51 -25.59 2.49
CA GLY A 263 -0.82 -25.66 1.08
C GLY A 263 0.35 -26.06 0.21
N TYR A 264 0.27 -25.68 -1.04
CA TYR A 264 1.21 -26.09 -2.08
C TYR A 264 1.71 -24.89 -2.87
N ALA A 265 2.92 -25.03 -3.43
CA ALA A 265 3.46 -24.14 -4.44
C ALA A 265 3.69 -24.86 -5.76
N ILE A 266 3.23 -24.23 -6.83
CA ILE A 266 3.41 -24.66 -8.21
C ILE A 266 4.61 -23.88 -8.75
N PRO A 267 5.68 -24.55 -9.27
CA PRO A 267 6.90 -23.89 -9.70
C PRO A 267 6.76 -23.14 -11.03
N PHE A 268 7.70 -22.27 -11.31
CA PHE A 268 7.82 -21.55 -12.60
C PHE A 268 7.90 -22.47 -13.80
N TYR A 269 8.39 -23.70 -13.63
CA TYR A 269 8.45 -24.73 -14.66
C TYR A 269 7.08 -24.97 -15.31
N PHE A 270 5.99 -24.98 -14.52
CA PHE A 270 4.63 -25.18 -15.06
C PHE A 270 4.21 -24.02 -15.97
N TYR A 271 4.45 -22.79 -15.57
CA TYR A 271 4.19 -21.63 -16.42
C TYR A 271 5.04 -21.68 -17.69
N HIS A 272 6.32 -22.00 -17.57
CA HIS A 272 7.25 -22.08 -18.68
C HIS A 272 6.83 -23.10 -19.72
N GLU A 273 6.54 -24.33 -19.29
CA GLU A 273 6.09 -25.41 -20.17
C GLU A 273 4.72 -25.10 -20.82
N PHE A 274 3.82 -24.48 -20.06
CA PHE A 274 2.54 -24.03 -20.60
C PHE A 274 2.72 -22.98 -21.72
N MET A 275 3.60 -22.01 -21.52
CA MET A 275 3.89 -20.98 -22.51
C MET A 275 4.57 -21.56 -23.77
N LEU A 276 5.49 -22.51 -23.59
CA LEU A 276 6.15 -23.22 -24.70
C LEU A 276 5.15 -24.06 -25.49
N HIS A 277 4.38 -24.91 -24.79
CA HIS A 277 3.45 -25.86 -25.42
C HIS A 277 2.42 -25.17 -26.32
N ASN A 278 2.02 -23.95 -25.98
CA ASN A 278 1.03 -23.16 -26.71
C ASN A 278 1.64 -22.16 -27.71
N GLY A 279 2.96 -22.06 -27.81
CA GLY A 279 3.61 -21.04 -28.65
C GLY A 279 3.47 -19.61 -28.17
N PHE A 280 3.04 -19.41 -26.92
CA PHE A 280 2.79 -18.08 -26.37
C PHE A 280 4.05 -17.24 -26.19
N TYR A 281 5.23 -17.83 -26.02
CA TYR A 281 6.48 -17.07 -26.04
C TYR A 281 6.76 -16.44 -27.41
N SER A 282 6.51 -17.16 -28.49
CA SER A 282 6.67 -16.63 -29.86
C SER A 282 5.68 -15.49 -30.12
N GLU A 283 4.42 -15.67 -29.70
CA GLU A 283 3.38 -14.63 -29.81
C GLU A 283 3.74 -13.39 -29.00
N ALA A 284 4.19 -13.57 -27.76
CA ALA A 284 4.63 -12.45 -26.90
C ALA A 284 5.83 -11.72 -27.51
N THR A 285 6.81 -12.43 -28.06
CA THR A 285 7.97 -11.82 -28.72
C THR A 285 7.55 -10.98 -29.92
N GLN A 286 6.66 -11.50 -30.79
CA GLN A 286 6.15 -10.75 -31.93
C GLN A 286 5.38 -9.50 -31.48
N MET A 287 4.55 -9.63 -30.43
CA MET A 287 3.79 -8.52 -29.89
C MET A 287 4.70 -7.42 -29.32
N ILE A 288 5.72 -7.78 -28.55
CA ILE A 288 6.67 -6.86 -27.93
C ILE A 288 7.50 -6.12 -28.98
N ASN A 289 7.88 -6.78 -30.08
CA ASN A 289 8.69 -6.19 -31.15
C ASN A 289 7.88 -5.37 -32.17
N ASP A 290 6.57 -5.29 -32.04
CA ASP A 290 5.71 -4.55 -32.97
C ASP A 290 5.77 -3.04 -32.65
N GLU A 291 6.03 -2.21 -33.67
CA GLU A 291 6.16 -0.76 -33.52
C GLU A 291 4.89 -0.08 -32.98
N LEU A 292 3.71 -0.50 -33.42
CA LEU A 292 2.45 0.08 -32.97
C LEU A 292 2.20 -0.25 -31.49
N PHE A 293 2.55 -1.47 -31.09
CA PHE A 293 2.49 -1.88 -29.68
C PHE A 293 3.44 -1.05 -28.82
N GLN A 294 4.64 -0.77 -29.30
CA GLN A 294 5.62 0.01 -28.58
C GLN A 294 5.21 1.49 -28.46
N LYS A 295 4.71 2.07 -29.55
CA LYS A 295 4.39 3.51 -29.60
C LYS A 295 3.08 3.89 -28.94
N PHE A 296 2.04 3.05 -29.05
CA PHE A 296 0.66 3.41 -28.68
C PHE A 296 0.14 2.61 -27.49
N PRO A 297 0.00 3.23 -26.30
CA PRO A 297 -0.53 2.58 -25.10
C PRO A 297 -1.90 1.92 -25.31
N SER A 298 -2.79 2.51 -26.12
CA SER A 298 -4.11 1.93 -26.42
C SER A 298 -4.04 0.64 -27.25
N VAL A 299 -3.09 0.56 -28.20
CA VAL A 299 -2.81 -0.65 -28.96
C VAL A 299 -2.23 -1.72 -28.04
N ARG A 300 -1.29 -1.33 -27.18
CA ARG A 300 -0.67 -2.20 -26.18
C ARG A 300 -1.70 -2.83 -25.27
N GLU A 301 -2.58 -2.01 -24.69
CA GLU A 301 -3.65 -2.48 -23.84
C GLU A 301 -4.56 -3.48 -24.52
N LYS A 302 -5.04 -3.15 -25.72
CA LYS A 302 -5.92 -4.02 -26.50
C LYS A 302 -5.26 -5.37 -26.77
N ARG A 303 -4.02 -5.37 -27.26
CA ARG A 303 -3.30 -6.62 -27.59
C ARG A 303 -2.96 -7.46 -26.35
N LEU A 304 -2.58 -6.83 -25.25
CA LEU A 304 -2.39 -7.53 -23.96
C LEU A 304 -3.70 -8.16 -23.46
N LYS A 305 -4.82 -7.48 -23.58
CA LYS A 305 -6.14 -8.02 -23.24
C LYS A 305 -6.50 -9.24 -24.09
N GLU A 306 -6.26 -9.18 -25.39
CA GLU A 306 -6.47 -10.28 -26.32
C GLU A 306 -5.52 -11.46 -26.01
N PHE A 307 -4.25 -11.21 -25.77
CA PHE A 307 -3.27 -12.22 -25.38
C PHE A 307 -3.64 -12.92 -24.06
N ARG A 308 -4.03 -12.16 -23.04
CA ARG A 308 -4.55 -12.73 -21.78
C ARG A 308 -5.79 -13.61 -21.99
N LYS A 309 -6.69 -13.19 -22.88
CA LYS A 309 -7.87 -13.99 -23.22
C LYS A 309 -7.47 -15.33 -23.85
N ARG A 310 -6.51 -15.33 -24.77
CA ARG A 310 -5.98 -16.55 -25.37
C ARG A 310 -5.34 -17.48 -24.34
N ILE A 311 -4.53 -16.96 -23.42
CA ILE A 311 -3.95 -17.74 -22.32
C ILE A 311 -5.06 -18.44 -21.51
N LYS A 312 -6.12 -17.72 -21.17
CA LYS A 312 -7.22 -18.25 -20.33
C LYS A 312 -8.11 -19.24 -21.06
N ASP A 313 -8.53 -18.88 -22.27
CA ASP A 313 -9.64 -19.58 -22.95
C ASP A 313 -9.13 -20.66 -23.92
N ILE A 314 -8.01 -20.41 -24.62
CA ILE A 314 -7.49 -21.28 -25.68
C ILE A 314 -6.31 -22.12 -25.18
N GLY A 315 -5.50 -21.62 -24.24
CA GLY A 315 -4.31 -22.34 -23.78
C GLY A 315 -4.63 -23.75 -23.26
N ILE A 316 -3.89 -24.73 -23.77
CA ILE A 316 -4.01 -26.17 -23.45
C ILE A 316 -2.86 -26.55 -22.52
N LEU A 317 -3.18 -27.25 -21.42
CA LEU A 317 -2.18 -27.82 -20.54
C LEU A 317 -1.78 -29.22 -21.02
N PRO A 318 -0.47 -29.55 -20.99
CA PRO A 318 -0.02 -30.94 -21.23
C PRO A 318 -0.66 -31.92 -20.24
N GLY A 319 -0.88 -33.18 -20.65
CA GLY A 319 -1.54 -34.21 -19.82
C GLY A 319 -0.87 -34.41 -18.45
N TRP A 320 0.47 -34.50 -18.44
CA TRP A 320 1.23 -34.62 -17.17
C TRP A 320 0.98 -33.46 -16.19
N MET A 321 0.75 -32.26 -16.73
CA MET A 321 0.47 -31.07 -15.92
C MET A 321 -0.94 -31.13 -15.33
N LEU A 322 -1.91 -31.58 -16.11
CA LEU A 322 -3.28 -31.81 -15.65
C LEU A 322 -3.29 -32.85 -14.52
N GLU A 323 -2.61 -33.98 -14.67
CA GLU A 323 -2.52 -35.01 -13.62
C GLU A 323 -1.92 -34.49 -12.31
N LYS A 324 -0.82 -33.73 -12.39
CA LYS A 324 -0.18 -33.15 -11.19
C LYS A 324 -1.07 -32.11 -10.51
N LEU A 325 -1.77 -31.29 -11.27
CA LEU A 325 -2.70 -30.30 -10.72
C LEU A 325 -3.92 -31.00 -10.08
N ARG A 326 -4.41 -32.08 -10.69
CA ARG A 326 -5.49 -32.90 -10.13
C ARG A 326 -5.07 -33.54 -8.80
N ALA A 327 -3.91 -34.19 -8.78
CA ALA A 327 -3.39 -34.81 -7.55
C ALA A 327 -3.20 -33.79 -6.41
N MET A 328 -2.77 -32.56 -6.72
CA MET A 328 -2.72 -31.47 -5.74
C MET A 328 -4.13 -31.09 -5.26
N GLN A 329 -5.08 -30.89 -6.19
CA GLN A 329 -6.46 -30.51 -5.86
C GLN A 329 -7.12 -31.57 -4.97
N ASP A 330 -6.99 -32.83 -5.30
CA ASP A 330 -7.60 -33.97 -4.59
C ASP A 330 -6.95 -34.21 -3.21
N SER A 331 -5.79 -33.63 -2.93
CA SER A 331 -5.14 -33.70 -1.62
C SER A 331 -5.70 -32.75 -0.57
N PHE A 332 -6.54 -31.82 -0.97
CA PHE A 332 -7.30 -30.97 -0.07
C PHE A 332 -8.61 -31.63 0.34
N GLU A 333 -9.17 -31.18 1.44
CA GLU A 333 -10.49 -31.62 1.90
C GLU A 333 -11.58 -31.33 0.84
N ASN A 334 -12.47 -32.30 0.62
CA ASN A 334 -13.54 -32.15 -0.35
C ASN A 334 -14.48 -31.00 0.01
N GLY A 335 -14.86 -30.22 -1.02
CA GLY A 335 -15.83 -29.14 -0.86
C GLY A 335 -15.24 -27.82 -0.34
N ILE A 336 -13.93 -27.73 -0.10
CA ILE A 336 -13.34 -26.46 0.29
C ILE A 336 -13.03 -25.58 -0.94
N THR A 337 -13.17 -24.29 -0.76
CA THR A 337 -12.69 -23.30 -1.72
C THR A 337 -11.18 -23.12 -1.56
N LEU A 338 -10.43 -23.16 -2.65
CA LEU A 338 -8.99 -22.90 -2.65
C LEU A 338 -8.72 -21.45 -3.03
N ARG A 339 -7.66 -20.88 -2.48
CA ARG A 339 -7.11 -19.58 -2.91
C ARG A 339 -5.83 -19.82 -3.68
N ALA A 340 -5.82 -19.39 -4.95
CA ALA A 340 -4.65 -19.37 -5.81
C ALA A 340 -4.07 -17.98 -5.84
N ARG A 341 -2.82 -17.82 -5.39
CA ARG A 341 -2.13 -16.53 -5.34
C ARG A 341 -0.90 -16.55 -6.24
N SER A 342 -0.68 -15.45 -6.94
CA SER A 342 0.53 -15.23 -7.73
C SER A 342 1.79 -15.26 -6.85
N SER A 343 2.86 -15.84 -7.37
CA SER A 343 4.18 -15.82 -6.75
C SER A 343 5.21 -15.72 -7.88
N THR A 344 5.81 -14.56 -8.08
CA THR A 344 6.65 -14.28 -9.24
C THR A 344 8.13 -14.19 -8.88
N ASN A 345 8.98 -14.20 -9.89
CA ASN A 345 10.42 -13.97 -9.75
C ASN A 345 10.82 -12.50 -9.87
N ASN A 346 9.85 -11.61 -10.08
CA ASN A 346 10.11 -10.18 -10.28
C ASN A 346 9.41 -9.28 -9.24
N GLU A 347 8.65 -9.83 -8.30
CA GLU A 347 7.87 -9.05 -7.35
C GLU A 347 8.75 -8.35 -6.29
N ASP A 348 9.89 -8.96 -5.93
CA ASP A 348 10.82 -8.49 -4.89
C ASP A 348 12.22 -8.16 -5.46
N LEU A 349 12.29 -7.68 -6.70
CA LEU A 349 13.56 -7.20 -7.27
C LEU A 349 13.98 -5.89 -6.61
N GLN A 350 15.27 -5.69 -6.43
CA GLN A 350 15.81 -4.47 -5.83
C GLN A 350 15.33 -3.22 -6.58
N GLY A 351 14.70 -2.30 -5.85
CA GLY A 351 14.13 -1.07 -6.40
C GLY A 351 12.75 -1.24 -7.04
N PHE A 352 12.27 -2.46 -7.24
CA PHE A 352 10.94 -2.74 -7.80
C PHE A 352 9.98 -3.19 -6.71
N ASN A 353 8.85 -2.53 -6.58
CA ASN A 353 7.77 -2.95 -5.68
C ASN A 353 6.57 -3.47 -6.49
N GLY A 354 6.51 -4.79 -6.64
CA GLY A 354 5.42 -5.48 -7.33
C GLY A 354 4.16 -5.71 -6.50
N ALA A 355 4.04 -5.06 -5.34
CA ALA A 355 2.88 -5.21 -4.46
C ALA A 355 1.57 -4.85 -5.15
N GLY A 356 0.56 -5.70 -4.98
CA GLY A 356 -0.76 -5.47 -5.60
C GLY A 356 -0.79 -5.60 -7.12
N LEU A 357 0.34 -5.89 -7.75
CA LEU A 357 0.47 -5.92 -9.21
C LEU A 357 -0.25 -7.12 -9.84
N TYR A 358 -0.31 -8.23 -9.13
CA TYR A 358 -0.84 -9.50 -9.64
C TYR A 358 -2.05 -9.96 -8.84
N GLU A 359 -3.08 -10.38 -9.57
CA GLU A 359 -4.35 -10.83 -9.01
C GLU A 359 -4.27 -12.23 -8.38
N SER A 360 -5.13 -12.46 -7.40
CA SER A 360 -5.34 -13.75 -6.76
C SER A 360 -6.77 -14.23 -7.05
N TYR A 361 -6.95 -15.52 -7.27
CA TYR A 361 -8.24 -16.11 -7.63
C TYR A 361 -8.69 -17.15 -6.60
N SER A 362 -9.98 -17.20 -6.36
CA SER A 362 -10.61 -18.31 -5.63
C SER A 362 -10.99 -19.40 -6.64
N HIS A 363 -10.75 -20.65 -6.28
CA HIS A 363 -11.20 -21.81 -7.01
C HIS A 363 -12.29 -22.51 -6.20
N TYR A 364 -13.52 -22.43 -6.66
CA TYR A 364 -14.67 -23.02 -6.00
C TYR A 364 -14.80 -24.52 -6.33
N PRO A 365 -15.41 -25.33 -5.44
CA PRO A 365 -15.55 -26.78 -5.65
C PRO A 365 -16.28 -27.18 -6.95
N ASP A 366 -17.20 -26.34 -7.39
CA ASP A 366 -18.02 -26.53 -8.60
C ASP A 366 -17.32 -26.05 -9.90
N GLU A 367 -16.15 -25.45 -9.82
CA GLU A 367 -15.41 -24.96 -10.99
C GLU A 367 -14.64 -26.06 -11.75
N GLY A 368 -14.66 -27.28 -11.26
CA GLY A 368 -14.04 -28.43 -11.88
C GLY A 368 -12.53 -28.50 -11.66
N HIS A 369 -11.76 -28.61 -12.74
CA HIS A 369 -10.32 -28.80 -12.66
C HIS A 369 -9.57 -27.51 -12.39
N PHE A 370 -8.58 -27.52 -11.47
CA PHE A 370 -7.78 -26.36 -11.06
C PHE A 370 -7.04 -25.66 -12.20
N SER A 371 -6.86 -26.31 -13.36
CA SER A 371 -6.23 -25.74 -14.55
C SER A 371 -6.85 -24.43 -15.03
N LYS A 372 -8.18 -24.26 -14.86
CA LYS A 372 -8.89 -23.01 -15.15
C LYS A 372 -8.29 -21.86 -14.34
N THR A 373 -8.19 -22.05 -13.04
CA THR A 373 -7.68 -21.05 -12.11
C THR A 373 -6.17 -20.81 -12.30
N ALA A 374 -5.40 -21.87 -12.59
CA ALA A 374 -3.98 -21.72 -12.91
C ALA A 374 -3.75 -20.80 -14.12
N LYS A 375 -4.52 -20.99 -15.20
CA LYS A 375 -4.46 -20.12 -16.39
C LYS A 375 -4.84 -18.68 -16.09
N GLN A 376 -5.82 -18.44 -15.20
CA GLN A 376 -6.19 -17.09 -14.76
C GLN A 376 -5.03 -16.39 -14.06
N VAL A 377 -4.36 -17.09 -13.12
CA VAL A 377 -3.20 -16.55 -12.40
C VAL A 377 -2.05 -16.26 -13.38
N TRP A 378 -1.71 -17.20 -14.27
CA TRP A 378 -0.65 -17.00 -15.27
C TRP A 378 -0.92 -15.84 -16.22
N ALA A 379 -2.19 -15.67 -16.65
CA ALA A 379 -2.60 -14.54 -17.47
C ALA A 379 -2.40 -13.19 -16.75
N GLY A 380 -2.37 -13.19 -15.41
CA GLY A 380 -2.10 -12.03 -14.59
C GLY A 380 -0.75 -11.37 -14.87
N LEU A 381 0.26 -12.17 -15.30
CA LEU A 381 1.57 -11.63 -15.67
C LEU A 381 1.51 -10.67 -16.87
N TRP A 382 0.50 -10.81 -17.72
CA TRP A 382 0.29 -10.03 -18.94
C TRP A 382 -0.80 -8.98 -18.83
N THR A 383 -1.17 -8.55 -17.61
CA THR A 383 -2.02 -7.36 -17.46
C THR A 383 -1.30 -6.13 -17.99
N TYR A 384 -2.05 -5.15 -18.51
CA TYR A 384 -1.48 -3.88 -18.97
C TYR A 384 -0.62 -3.24 -17.88
N ARG A 385 -1.15 -3.17 -16.66
CA ARG A 385 -0.45 -2.64 -15.50
C ARG A 385 0.87 -3.37 -15.22
N ALA A 386 0.86 -4.70 -15.17
CA ALA A 386 2.06 -5.49 -14.92
C ALA A 386 3.09 -5.36 -16.05
N PHE A 387 2.62 -5.19 -17.29
CA PHE A 387 3.48 -4.93 -18.43
C PHE A 387 4.16 -3.57 -18.32
N GLU A 388 3.39 -2.50 -18.10
CA GLU A 388 3.91 -1.12 -17.97
C GLU A 388 4.93 -0.97 -16.84
N GLU A 389 4.67 -1.60 -15.69
CA GLU A 389 5.61 -1.59 -14.57
C GLU A 389 6.93 -2.27 -14.92
N ARG A 390 6.89 -3.46 -15.55
CA ARG A 390 8.11 -4.12 -16.01
C ARG A 390 8.82 -3.32 -17.11
N GLU A 391 8.06 -2.71 -18.01
CA GLU A 391 8.61 -1.85 -19.06
C GLU A 391 9.37 -0.66 -18.49
N PHE A 392 8.79 0.04 -17.49
CA PHE A 392 9.47 1.15 -16.82
C PHE A 392 10.77 0.70 -16.18
N TRP A 393 10.74 -0.37 -15.40
CA TRP A 393 11.88 -0.89 -14.66
C TRP A 393 12.87 -1.69 -15.52
N LYS A 394 12.67 -1.73 -16.83
CA LYS A 394 13.45 -2.52 -17.79
C LYS A 394 13.60 -3.99 -17.34
N ILE A 395 12.51 -4.58 -16.86
CA ILE A 395 12.47 -6.00 -16.48
C ILE A 395 12.07 -6.80 -17.72
N ASP A 396 12.90 -7.76 -18.11
CA ASP A 396 12.64 -8.60 -19.28
C ASP A 396 11.33 -9.39 -19.14
N HIS A 397 10.42 -9.20 -20.10
CA HIS A 397 9.08 -9.77 -20.07
C HIS A 397 9.05 -11.29 -20.25
N LEU A 398 10.03 -11.85 -20.97
CA LEU A 398 10.05 -13.27 -21.32
C LEU A 398 10.70 -14.13 -20.25
N THR A 399 11.58 -13.56 -19.44
CA THR A 399 12.16 -14.24 -18.27
C THR A 399 11.33 -14.07 -17.00
N ALA A 400 10.43 -13.08 -16.98
CA ALA A 400 9.42 -12.98 -15.92
C ALA A 400 8.56 -14.25 -15.90
N SER A 401 8.38 -14.82 -14.72
CA SER A 401 7.70 -16.11 -14.52
C SER A 401 6.75 -16.07 -13.35
N MET A 402 5.68 -16.86 -13.44
CA MET A 402 4.59 -16.92 -12.47
C MET A 402 4.46 -18.32 -11.89
N GLY A 403 4.87 -18.49 -10.64
CA GLY A 403 4.44 -19.61 -9.81
C GLY A 403 3.09 -19.32 -9.15
N ILE A 404 2.50 -20.33 -8.55
CA ILE A 404 1.21 -20.21 -7.86
C ILE A 404 1.34 -20.84 -6.48
N LEU A 405 0.97 -20.10 -5.45
CA LEU A 405 0.73 -20.68 -4.13
C LEU A 405 -0.76 -20.98 -3.97
N VAL A 406 -1.08 -22.15 -3.44
CA VAL A 406 -2.45 -22.66 -3.29
C VAL A 406 -2.67 -23.08 -1.85
N HIS A 407 -3.72 -22.53 -1.22
CA HIS A 407 -4.09 -22.86 0.15
C HIS A 407 -5.63 -22.77 0.32
N PRO A 408 -6.21 -23.32 1.40
CA PRO A 408 -7.63 -23.12 1.70
C PRO A 408 -8.00 -21.65 1.76
N ASN A 409 -9.12 -21.28 1.16
CA ASN A 409 -9.66 -19.94 1.29
C ASN A 409 -10.41 -19.82 2.61
N TYR A 410 -10.10 -18.78 3.39
CA TYR A 410 -10.82 -18.46 4.60
C TYR A 410 -12.07 -17.65 4.24
N LYS A 411 -13.22 -18.11 4.73
CA LYS A 411 -14.51 -17.41 4.66
C LYS A 411 -14.82 -16.80 6.02
N ASP A 412 -15.80 -15.92 6.08
CA ASP A 412 -16.32 -15.34 7.32
C ASP A 412 -15.24 -14.63 8.16
N GLU A 413 -14.53 -13.77 7.49
CA GLU A 413 -13.47 -12.97 8.10
C GLU A 413 -14.07 -11.95 9.06
N LEU A 414 -13.63 -11.96 10.31
CA LEU A 414 -14.02 -10.96 11.31
C LEU A 414 -13.23 -9.66 11.13
N ALA A 415 -12.01 -9.75 10.61
CA ALA A 415 -11.16 -8.62 10.30
C ALA A 415 -10.05 -8.99 9.33
N ASN A 416 -9.58 -7.98 8.57
CA ASN A 416 -8.36 -8.02 7.76
C ASN A 416 -7.40 -6.95 8.24
N GLY A 417 -6.10 -7.25 8.24
CA GLY A 417 -5.10 -6.28 8.67
C GLY A 417 -3.76 -6.42 7.96
N VAL A 418 -3.01 -5.36 8.06
CA VAL A 418 -1.62 -5.25 7.63
C VAL A 418 -0.79 -4.72 8.78
N GLY A 419 0.41 -5.22 8.95
CA GLY A 419 1.33 -4.73 9.96
C GLY A 419 2.74 -4.60 9.41
N VAL A 420 3.51 -3.66 9.93
CA VAL A 420 4.94 -3.50 9.65
C VAL A 420 5.71 -3.73 10.94
N THR A 421 6.74 -4.58 10.87
CA THR A 421 7.55 -4.95 12.05
C THR A 421 8.50 -3.84 12.51
N LYS A 422 8.14 -2.61 12.22
CA LYS A 422 8.82 -1.37 12.58
C LYS A 422 7.77 -0.30 12.83
N ASN A 423 8.05 0.61 13.74
CA ASN A 423 7.24 1.81 13.88
C ASN A 423 7.56 2.78 12.74
N ILE A 424 6.70 2.84 11.73
CA ILE A 424 6.82 3.74 10.57
C ILE A 424 6.07 5.07 10.77
N TYR A 425 5.27 5.16 11.83
CA TYR A 425 4.47 6.36 12.11
C TYR A 425 5.29 7.45 12.80
N ILE A 426 6.13 7.04 13.76
CA ILE A 426 7.03 7.94 14.49
C ILE A 426 8.42 7.31 14.49
N PRO A 427 9.19 7.51 13.42
CA PRO A 427 10.56 7.03 13.39
C PRO A 427 11.41 7.84 14.37
N GLY A 428 12.15 7.15 15.24
CA GLY A 428 13.08 7.78 16.18
C GLY A 428 13.52 6.85 17.31
N PRO A 429 14.63 7.18 17.99
CA PRO A 429 15.12 6.41 19.13
C PRO A 429 14.07 6.36 20.25
N GLY A 430 13.88 5.18 20.83
CA GLY A 430 12.94 4.96 21.94
C GLY A 430 11.48 4.74 21.54
N TRP A 431 11.21 4.60 20.24
CA TRP A 431 9.90 4.27 19.70
C TRP A 431 9.90 2.97 18.91
N ASP A 432 10.75 2.03 19.29
CA ASP A 432 10.79 0.70 18.69
C ASP A 432 9.46 -0.01 18.91
N GLY A 433 8.90 -0.56 17.85
CA GLY A 433 7.61 -1.23 17.91
C GLY A 433 7.08 -1.62 16.55
N HIS A 434 5.82 -1.99 16.51
CA HIS A 434 5.11 -2.41 15.31
C HIS A 434 3.99 -1.43 14.97
N TYR A 435 3.80 -1.18 13.69
CA TYR A 435 2.70 -0.39 13.17
C TYR A 435 1.65 -1.31 12.56
N ILE A 436 0.39 -1.13 12.90
CA ILE A 436 -0.71 -2.01 12.51
C ILE A 436 -1.89 -1.18 12.01
N ASN A 437 -2.46 -1.63 10.89
CA ASN A 437 -3.77 -1.23 10.37
C ASN A 437 -4.68 -2.44 10.30
N VAL A 438 -5.93 -2.30 10.76
CA VAL A 438 -6.92 -3.37 10.72
C VAL A 438 -8.31 -2.84 10.40
N GLN A 439 -9.08 -3.58 9.60
CA GLN A 439 -10.44 -3.24 9.23
C GLN A 439 -11.38 -4.41 9.51
N LYS A 440 -12.64 -4.11 9.81
CA LYS A 440 -13.69 -5.08 10.11
C LYS A 440 -14.08 -5.87 8.87
N GLY A 441 -14.34 -7.16 9.05
CA GLY A 441 -14.85 -8.04 8.00
C GLY A 441 -13.84 -8.32 6.90
N ASP A 442 -14.34 -8.40 5.69
CA ASP A 442 -13.56 -8.68 4.46
C ASP A 442 -13.01 -7.41 3.78
N ASP A 443 -13.32 -6.23 4.32
CA ASP A 443 -12.81 -4.96 3.79
C ASP A 443 -11.28 -4.88 3.95
N LEU A 444 -10.61 -4.65 2.84
CA LEU A 444 -9.15 -4.72 2.79
C LEU A 444 -8.50 -3.41 3.24
N VAL A 445 -7.58 -3.47 4.16
CA VAL A 445 -6.77 -2.30 4.57
C VAL A 445 -5.94 -1.72 3.42
N THR A 446 -5.43 -2.59 2.54
CA THR A 446 -4.60 -2.19 1.39
C THR A 446 -5.40 -1.71 0.19
N ASN A 447 -6.69 -2.05 0.14
CA ASN A 447 -7.63 -1.66 -0.92
C ASN A 447 -9.04 -1.54 -0.30
N PRO A 448 -9.27 -0.56 0.60
CA PRO A 448 -10.52 -0.42 1.32
C PRO A 448 -11.67 0.00 0.40
N SER A 449 -12.89 -0.32 0.82
CA SER A 449 -14.10 0.22 0.20
C SER A 449 -14.12 1.74 0.26
N LEU A 450 -14.85 2.37 -0.67
CA LEU A 450 -14.97 3.83 -0.69
C LEU A 450 -15.42 4.38 0.67
N GLY A 451 -14.64 5.30 1.22
CA GLY A 451 -14.92 5.92 2.52
C GLY A 451 -14.58 5.06 3.74
N SER A 452 -14.05 3.85 3.57
CA SER A 452 -13.59 3.02 4.69
C SER A 452 -12.32 3.57 5.33
N VAL A 453 -12.33 3.68 6.64
CA VAL A 453 -11.20 4.14 7.46
C VAL A 453 -10.83 3.01 8.42
N PRO A 454 -9.64 2.41 8.32
CA PRO A 454 -9.22 1.32 9.20
C PRO A 454 -8.86 1.83 10.61
N GLU A 455 -8.92 0.93 11.59
CA GLU A 455 -8.30 1.14 12.89
C GLU A 455 -6.77 1.11 12.72
N GLU A 456 -6.08 2.06 13.34
CA GLU A 456 -4.65 2.28 13.19
C GLU A 456 -4.01 2.46 14.56
N TYR A 457 -2.93 1.72 14.83
CA TYR A 457 -2.23 1.80 16.11
C TYR A 457 -0.78 1.31 16.02
N ILE A 458 -0.02 1.68 17.04
CA ILE A 458 1.35 1.24 17.27
C ILE A 458 1.38 0.38 18.52
N ILE A 459 2.15 -0.71 18.49
CA ILE A 459 2.53 -1.44 19.69
C ILE A 459 4.00 -1.18 19.92
N ALA A 460 4.32 -0.38 20.95
CA ALA A 460 5.68 0.05 21.26
C ALA A 460 6.17 -0.50 22.59
N ASN A 461 7.47 -0.78 22.68
CA ASN A 461 8.16 -1.01 23.94
C ASN A 461 8.68 0.34 24.47
N LEU A 462 8.14 0.81 25.57
CA LEU A 462 8.52 2.11 26.14
C LEU A 462 9.78 2.06 27.04
N GLY A 463 10.58 1.00 26.96
CA GLY A 463 11.88 0.94 27.61
C GLY A 463 11.88 0.72 29.13
N PHE A 464 10.72 0.60 29.77
CA PHE A 464 10.57 0.34 31.20
C PHE A 464 10.04 -1.08 31.47
N GLY A 465 10.89 -2.08 31.26
CA GLY A 465 10.52 -3.50 31.47
C GLY A 465 9.76 -4.11 30.28
N SER A 466 9.10 -5.25 30.51
CA SER A 466 8.35 -5.98 29.48
C SER A 466 6.95 -5.42 29.15
N ASN A 467 6.69 -4.18 29.46
CA ASN A 467 5.37 -3.57 29.27
C ASN A 467 5.28 -2.91 27.90
N TYR A 468 4.58 -3.60 26.99
CA TYR A 468 4.17 -3.02 25.72
C TYR A 468 2.93 -2.17 25.88
N GLU A 469 2.95 -0.98 25.29
CA GLU A 469 1.78 -0.13 25.17
C GLU A 469 1.23 -0.13 23.76
N ILE A 470 -0.12 -0.11 23.67
CA ILE A 470 -0.84 0.05 22.42
C ILE A 470 -1.28 1.50 22.33
N GLN A 471 -0.73 2.21 21.35
CA GLN A 471 -1.10 3.59 21.06
C GLN A 471 -2.04 3.60 19.87
N TYR A 472 -3.31 3.91 20.11
CA TYR A 472 -4.29 4.06 19.04
C TYR A 472 -4.14 5.43 18.38
N ILE A 473 -3.93 5.42 17.06
CA ILE A 473 -3.80 6.62 16.24
C ILE A 473 -5.17 7.02 15.70
N ARG A 474 -5.94 6.04 15.22
CA ARG A 474 -7.24 6.26 14.59
C ARG A 474 -8.18 5.08 14.86
N ASN A 475 -9.46 5.36 15.01
CA ASN A 475 -10.50 4.32 15.12
C ASN A 475 -11.05 3.98 13.73
N SER A 476 -11.47 2.73 13.55
CA SER A 476 -12.24 2.36 12.36
C SER A 476 -13.61 3.06 12.37
N ASN A 477 -14.04 3.50 11.20
CA ASN A 477 -15.39 4.05 11.02
C ASN A 477 -16.48 2.96 10.83
N GLN A 478 -16.10 1.68 10.86
CA GLN A 478 -17.01 0.54 10.72
C GLN A 478 -17.38 -0.13 12.05
N ILE A 479 -16.90 0.43 13.17
CA ILE A 479 -17.24 -0.04 14.52
C ILE A 479 -17.71 1.14 15.38
N PRO A 480 -18.54 0.89 16.43
CA PRO A 480 -18.94 1.93 17.36
C PRO A 480 -17.75 2.61 18.04
N ASN A 481 -17.94 3.90 18.37
CA ASN A 481 -16.92 4.65 19.10
C ASN A 481 -16.57 4.00 20.43
N GLY A 482 -15.28 3.83 20.70
CA GLY A 482 -14.78 3.20 21.92
C GLY A 482 -14.60 1.69 21.84
N GLU A 483 -15.13 1.03 20.79
CA GLU A 483 -14.83 -0.37 20.50
C GLU A 483 -13.49 -0.52 19.77
N ARG A 484 -12.99 -1.76 19.75
CA ARG A 484 -11.74 -2.13 19.07
C ARG A 484 -11.96 -3.36 18.20
N ILE A 485 -11.38 -3.33 16.99
CA ILE A 485 -11.43 -4.46 16.07
C ILE A 485 -10.62 -5.62 16.65
N LEU A 486 -9.38 -5.35 17.10
CA LEU A 486 -8.59 -6.31 17.87
C LEU A 486 -8.69 -6.02 19.37
N ARG A 487 -8.97 -7.06 20.15
CA ARG A 487 -8.87 -7.01 21.61
C ARG A 487 -7.40 -6.84 22.01
N ARG A 488 -7.13 -6.25 23.17
CA ARG A 488 -5.76 -6.04 23.66
C ARG A 488 -4.90 -7.30 23.63
N ASN A 489 -5.44 -8.42 24.08
CA ASN A 489 -4.72 -9.71 24.10
C ASN A 489 -4.46 -10.25 22.69
N GLU A 490 -5.29 -9.95 21.71
CA GLU A 490 -5.11 -10.32 20.30
C GLU A 490 -4.01 -9.45 19.67
N ALA A 491 -4.04 -8.15 19.92
CA ALA A 491 -3.00 -7.24 19.47
C ALA A 491 -1.62 -7.60 20.03
N LEU A 492 -1.52 -7.95 21.32
CA LEU A 492 -0.27 -8.39 21.92
C LEU A 492 0.20 -9.75 21.35
N ARG A 493 -0.71 -10.67 21.07
CA ARG A 493 -0.39 -11.93 20.41
C ARG A 493 0.10 -11.72 18.97
N LEU A 494 -0.53 -10.79 18.24
CA LEU A 494 -0.07 -10.40 16.92
C LEU A 494 1.36 -9.83 16.98
N LYS A 495 1.64 -8.99 17.96
CA LYS A 495 2.99 -8.46 18.21
C LYS A 495 4.01 -9.60 18.40
N ASP A 496 3.71 -10.63 19.18
CA ASP A 496 4.63 -11.75 19.39
C ASP A 496 4.89 -12.52 18.09
N TYR A 497 3.88 -12.64 17.22
CA TYR A 497 4.06 -13.20 15.88
C TYR A 497 4.95 -12.29 15.02
N MET A 498 4.75 -10.97 15.08
CA MET A 498 5.54 -10.00 14.33
C MET A 498 7.01 -9.97 14.77
N ASP A 499 7.29 -10.11 16.06
CA ASP A 499 8.66 -10.27 16.59
C ASP A 499 9.34 -11.51 16.02
N SER A 500 8.64 -12.66 16.06
CA SER A 500 9.12 -13.92 15.53
C SER A 500 9.42 -13.82 14.03
N ILE A 501 8.52 -13.18 13.28
CA ILE A 501 8.68 -12.93 11.84
C ILE A 501 9.88 -12.01 11.59
N HIS A 502 9.96 -10.88 12.30
CA HIS A 502 11.07 -9.94 12.14
C HIS A 502 12.43 -10.61 12.33
N ASN A 503 12.58 -11.32 13.44
CA ASN A 503 13.86 -11.95 13.81
C ASN A 503 14.26 -13.04 12.81
N HIS A 504 13.32 -13.89 12.39
CA HIS A 504 13.59 -14.96 11.43
C HIS A 504 13.98 -14.41 10.05
N PHE A 505 13.16 -13.50 9.51
CA PHE A 505 13.38 -12.98 8.17
C PHE A 505 14.55 -12.01 8.09
N LYS A 506 14.86 -11.28 9.16
CA LYS A 506 16.09 -10.46 9.22
C LYS A 506 17.34 -11.31 9.00
N GLY A 507 17.38 -12.52 9.55
CA GLY A 507 18.45 -13.48 9.30
C GLY A 507 18.49 -13.96 7.85
N LEU A 508 17.33 -14.34 7.28
CA LEU A 508 17.24 -14.85 5.91
C LEU A 508 17.60 -13.80 4.84
N TYR A 509 17.13 -12.57 5.01
CA TYR A 509 17.40 -11.47 4.08
C TYR A 509 18.71 -10.74 4.37
N ARG A 510 19.46 -11.14 5.41
CA ARG A 510 20.65 -10.43 5.88
C ARG A 510 20.39 -8.94 6.12
N GLY A 511 19.24 -8.66 6.73
CA GLY A 511 18.76 -7.30 6.94
C GLY A 511 19.63 -6.50 7.91
N ASN A 512 19.79 -5.22 7.63
CA ASN A 512 20.48 -4.26 8.50
C ASN A 512 19.56 -3.77 9.65
N SER A 513 19.95 -2.69 10.31
CA SER A 513 19.16 -2.09 11.41
C SER A 513 17.84 -1.47 10.96
N SER A 514 17.72 -1.08 9.67
CA SER A 514 16.47 -0.53 9.12
C SER A 514 15.51 -1.59 8.60
N PHE A 515 15.93 -2.87 8.56
CA PHE A 515 15.12 -3.96 8.06
C PHE A 515 13.77 -4.06 8.78
N ALA A 516 12.72 -4.23 8.01
CA ALA A 516 11.38 -4.54 8.51
C ALA A 516 10.65 -5.50 7.56
N MET A 517 9.61 -6.15 8.07
CA MET A 517 8.70 -6.97 7.29
C MET A 517 7.31 -6.36 7.31
N GLU A 518 6.65 -6.36 6.17
CA GLU A 518 5.22 -6.16 6.06
C GLU A 518 4.53 -7.51 6.12
N ILE A 519 3.48 -7.61 6.92
CA ILE A 519 2.64 -8.81 7.04
C ILE A 519 1.21 -8.51 6.66
N GLU A 520 0.55 -9.48 6.06
CA GLU A 520 -0.91 -9.48 5.92
C GLU A 520 -1.48 -10.56 6.84
N PHE A 521 -2.53 -10.21 7.60
CA PHE A 521 -3.21 -11.13 8.50
C PHE A 521 -4.72 -11.02 8.39
N LYS A 522 -5.41 -12.04 8.92
CA LYS A 522 -6.86 -12.08 9.07
C LYS A 522 -7.21 -12.53 10.48
N VAL A 523 -8.36 -12.08 10.95
CA VAL A 523 -9.03 -12.66 12.11
C VAL A 523 -10.22 -13.45 11.60
N ILE A 524 -10.24 -14.74 11.88
CA ILE A 524 -11.29 -15.65 11.44
C ILE A 524 -12.16 -16.09 12.63
N GLU A 525 -13.15 -16.94 12.36
CA GLU A 525 -14.02 -17.53 13.38
C GLU A 525 -13.22 -18.03 14.59
N GLY A 526 -13.80 -17.91 15.78
CA GLY A 526 -13.09 -18.17 17.05
C GLY A 526 -12.02 -17.14 17.39
N ARG A 527 -11.97 -16.01 16.67
CA ARG A 527 -11.01 -14.91 16.82
C ARG A 527 -9.55 -15.36 16.72
N LYS A 528 -9.32 -16.34 15.84
CA LYS A 528 -7.99 -16.84 15.52
C LYS A 528 -7.32 -15.90 14.51
N ILE A 529 -6.09 -15.48 14.80
CA ILE A 529 -5.27 -14.71 13.87
C ILE A 529 -4.58 -15.67 12.90
N ILE A 530 -4.67 -15.39 11.61
CA ILE A 530 -3.97 -16.11 10.54
C ILE A 530 -3.04 -15.15 9.81
N ILE A 531 -1.76 -15.47 9.76
CA ILE A 531 -0.77 -14.73 8.98
C ILE A 531 -0.73 -15.34 7.57
N LYS A 532 -1.13 -14.57 6.58
CA LYS A 532 -1.30 -15.06 5.20
C LYS A 532 -0.19 -14.63 4.23
N GLN A 533 0.66 -13.70 4.64
CA GLN A 533 1.80 -13.23 3.86
C GLN A 533 2.80 -12.48 4.73
N ALA A 534 4.08 -12.57 4.36
CA ALA A 534 5.12 -11.67 4.83
C ALA A 534 6.05 -11.32 3.65
N ARG A 535 6.51 -10.07 3.60
CA ARG A 535 7.50 -9.60 2.63
C ARG A 535 8.38 -8.52 3.25
N PRO A 536 9.60 -8.31 2.74
CA PRO A 536 10.39 -7.16 3.16
C PRO A 536 9.63 -5.86 2.96
N TRP A 537 9.67 -5.01 3.97
CA TRP A 537 9.19 -3.64 3.86
C TRP A 537 10.22 -2.80 3.09
N VAL A 538 9.77 -2.04 2.12
CA VAL A 538 10.60 -1.08 1.36
C VAL A 538 10.21 0.32 1.81
N GLU A 539 11.19 1.06 2.35
CA GLU A 539 11.02 2.47 2.77
C GLU A 539 11.01 3.40 1.58
#